data_3bf8fc2e4612eacd55df1b4418ff3167
#
_entry.id   3bf8fc2e4612eacd55df1b4418ff3167
#
_cell.length_a   1.000
_cell.length_b   1.000
_cell.length_c   1.000
_cell.angle_alpha   90.00
_cell.angle_beta   90.00
_cell.angle_gamma   90.00
#
_symmetry.space_group_name_H-M   'P 1'
#
loop_
_entity.id
_entity.type
_entity.pdbx_description
1 polymer ?
#
loop_
_entity_poly.entity_id
_entity_poly.type
_entity_poly.pdbx_seq_one_letter_code
_entity_poly.pdbx_strand_id
1 'polypeptide(L)'
;LAAALCVLPFLAAEVPAQELPRFSCSASVGTGFGLTRPSSVPVVWRVTGHYNVSRRFSVGAGTGVSCYEKTLVPLFADAKFLLTRRRSFTPYAGCAAGYAFAPRRDANGGLLLNPELGVQYALRCGVHLFFAAGYELQRLERLRKYEGCWFSAEFAEQLSHGTLLLKVGVLF
;
A
#
# COMPACT_ATOMS: atom_id res chain seq x y z
N LEU A 1 -13.65 22.84 4.57
CA LEU A 1 -13.07 21.49 4.60
C LEU A 1 -13.85 20.62 3.62
N ALA A 2 -13.54 20.75 2.31
CA ALA A 2 -14.16 19.97 1.25
C ALA A 2 -13.26 18.76 0.97
N ALA A 3 -13.73 17.58 1.37
CA ALA A 3 -13.19 16.32 0.88
C ALA A 3 -13.58 16.18 -0.59
N ALA A 4 -12.63 16.41 -1.49
CA ALA A 4 -12.81 16.14 -2.90
C ALA A 4 -12.84 14.63 -3.10
N LEU A 5 -14.04 14.07 -3.14
CA LEU A 5 -14.32 12.73 -3.57
C LEU A 5 -14.16 12.71 -5.10
N CYS A 6 -12.96 12.39 -5.58
CA CYS A 6 -12.75 12.09 -7.00
C CYS A 6 -13.43 10.77 -7.32
N VAL A 7 -14.68 10.85 -7.71
CA VAL A 7 -15.39 9.77 -8.39
C VAL A 7 -14.86 9.72 -9.81
N LEU A 8 -13.93 8.80 -10.07
CA LEU A 8 -13.52 8.47 -11.43
C LEU A 8 -14.72 7.85 -12.16
N PRO A 9 -15.04 8.32 -13.38
CA PRO A 9 -16.13 7.75 -14.14
C PRO A 9 -15.82 6.30 -14.52
N PHE A 10 -16.71 5.41 -14.16
CA PHE A 10 -16.76 4.02 -14.56
C PHE A 10 -16.93 3.96 -16.09
N LEU A 11 -15.85 3.77 -16.82
CA LEU A 11 -15.91 3.27 -18.18
C LEU A 11 -16.08 1.75 -18.09
N ALA A 12 -17.34 1.30 -18.14
CA ALA A 12 -17.69 -0.10 -18.31
C ALA A 12 -17.25 -0.54 -19.70
N ALA A 13 -16.04 -1.06 -19.83
CA ALA A 13 -15.64 -1.83 -20.98
C ALA A 13 -16.19 -3.25 -20.79
N GLU A 14 -17.12 -3.66 -21.64
CA GLU A 14 -17.55 -5.06 -21.75
C GLU A 14 -16.35 -5.91 -22.14
N VAL A 15 -15.86 -6.73 -21.21
CA VAL A 15 -14.72 -7.62 -21.43
C VAL A 15 -15.26 -9.00 -21.80
N PRO A 16 -14.95 -9.55 -22.98
CA PRO A 16 -15.27 -10.93 -23.34
C PRO A 16 -14.52 -11.89 -22.41
N ALA A 17 -15.20 -12.95 -22.00
CA ALA A 17 -14.93 -13.80 -20.85
C ALA A 17 -13.67 -14.70 -20.91
N GLN A 18 -12.64 -14.46 -21.74
CA GLN A 18 -11.50 -15.36 -21.85
C GLN A 18 -10.11 -14.75 -21.98
N GLU A 19 -9.96 -13.46 -22.17
CA GLU A 19 -8.62 -12.85 -22.17
C GLU A 19 -8.36 -12.18 -20.83
N LEU A 20 -7.24 -12.58 -20.19
CA LEU A 20 -6.74 -11.88 -19.02
C LEU A 20 -6.50 -10.43 -19.41
N PRO A 21 -7.14 -9.46 -18.76
CA PRO A 21 -6.81 -8.08 -18.99
C PRO A 21 -5.31 -7.92 -18.68
N ARG A 22 -4.55 -7.45 -19.65
CA ARG A 22 -3.10 -7.22 -19.48
C ARG A 22 -2.84 -6.21 -18.37
N PHE A 23 -3.77 -5.29 -18.19
CA PHE A 23 -3.73 -4.26 -17.15
C PHE A 23 -4.90 -4.41 -16.21
N SER A 24 -4.66 -4.22 -14.94
CA SER A 24 -5.67 -4.16 -13.90
C SER A 24 -5.31 -3.05 -12.92
N CYS A 25 -6.31 -2.45 -12.32
CA CYS A 25 -6.14 -1.39 -11.34
C CYS A 25 -6.74 -1.82 -10.01
N SER A 26 -6.10 -1.50 -8.91
CA SER A 26 -6.65 -1.79 -7.58
C SER A 26 -6.63 -0.56 -6.70
N ALA A 27 -7.68 -0.44 -5.90
CA ALA A 27 -7.76 0.55 -4.83
C ALA A 27 -8.01 -0.15 -3.51
N SER A 28 -7.29 0.21 -2.47
CA SER A 28 -7.41 -0.41 -1.17
C SER A 28 -7.33 0.59 -0.03
N VAL A 29 -8.00 0.22 1.05
CA VAL A 29 -7.93 0.87 2.35
C VAL A 29 -7.46 -0.14 3.35
N GLY A 30 -6.58 0.25 4.25
CA GLY A 30 -6.05 -0.61 5.27
C GLY A 30 -5.94 0.09 6.62
N THR A 31 -5.98 -0.71 7.65
CA THR A 31 -5.67 -0.31 9.01
C THR A 31 -4.80 -1.37 9.65
N GLY A 32 -4.10 -1.05 10.71
CA GLY A 32 -3.19 -2.01 11.31
C GLY A 32 -2.89 -1.73 12.77
N PHE A 33 -2.14 -2.65 13.35
CA PHE A 33 -1.66 -2.54 14.72
C PHE A 33 -0.15 -2.35 14.69
N GLY A 34 0.32 -1.23 15.26
CA GLY A 34 1.74 -0.98 15.43
C GLY A 34 2.33 -1.98 16.45
N LEU A 35 3.31 -2.75 16.02
CA LEU A 35 4.05 -3.68 16.87
C LEU A 35 5.23 -3.01 17.58
N THR A 36 5.64 -1.84 17.11
CA THR A 36 6.74 -1.06 17.66
C THR A 36 6.21 0.21 18.31
N ARG A 37 6.80 0.63 19.44
CA ARG A 37 6.43 1.91 20.09
C ARG A 37 7.07 3.10 19.37
N PRO A 38 6.33 4.23 19.20
CA PRO A 38 4.96 4.50 19.61
C PRO A 38 3.95 3.80 18.70
N SER A 39 2.93 3.14 19.29
CA SER A 39 1.90 2.43 18.55
C SER A 39 0.83 3.43 18.07
N SER A 40 0.97 3.91 16.86
CA SER A 40 -0.12 4.62 16.17
C SER A 40 -0.88 3.62 15.30
N VAL A 41 -2.19 3.71 15.28
CA VAL A 41 -3.04 2.93 14.37
C VAL A 41 -2.96 3.59 12.99
N PRO A 42 -2.27 2.98 12.01
CA PRO A 42 -2.18 3.57 10.70
C PRO A 42 -3.48 3.43 9.93
N VAL A 43 -3.83 4.46 9.19
CA VAL A 43 -4.82 4.37 8.11
C VAL A 43 -4.09 4.56 6.81
N VAL A 44 -4.22 3.58 5.93
CA VAL A 44 -3.47 3.52 4.67
C VAL A 44 -4.43 3.44 3.50
N TRP A 45 -4.25 4.33 2.53
CA TRP A 45 -4.94 4.31 1.24
C TRP A 45 -3.93 4.03 0.15
N ARG A 46 -4.22 3.09 -0.75
CA ARG A 46 -3.32 2.75 -1.84
C ARG A 46 -4.08 2.57 -3.14
N VAL A 47 -3.47 3.04 -4.22
CA VAL A 47 -3.89 2.79 -5.59
C VAL A 47 -2.70 2.17 -6.31
N THR A 48 -2.94 1.04 -6.97
CA THR A 48 -1.88 0.27 -7.65
C THR A 48 -2.36 -0.15 -9.03
N GLY A 49 -1.53 0.12 -10.03
CA GLY A 49 -1.69 -0.42 -11.37
C GLY A 49 -0.87 -1.69 -11.51
N HIS A 50 -1.47 -2.76 -12.00
CA HIS A 50 -0.82 -4.07 -12.19
C HIS A 50 -0.76 -4.43 -13.67
N TYR A 51 0.36 -4.97 -14.10
CA TYR A 51 0.55 -5.63 -15.37
C TYR A 51 0.61 -7.13 -15.17
N ASN A 52 -0.30 -7.86 -15.78
CA ASN A 52 -0.38 -9.32 -15.67
C ASN A 52 0.64 -9.96 -16.63
N VAL A 53 1.81 -10.31 -16.10
CA VAL A 53 2.89 -10.96 -16.86
C VAL A 53 2.52 -12.40 -17.22
N SER A 54 1.83 -13.07 -16.31
CA SER A 54 1.40 -14.46 -16.47
C SER A 54 0.01 -14.66 -15.84
N ARG A 55 -0.60 -15.82 -16.10
CA ARG A 55 -1.88 -16.19 -15.47
C ARG A 55 -1.86 -16.19 -13.94
N ARG A 56 -0.68 -16.29 -13.34
CA ARG A 56 -0.49 -16.33 -11.88
C ARG A 56 0.36 -15.22 -11.32
N PHE A 57 1.09 -14.51 -12.17
CA PHE A 57 2.05 -13.52 -11.73
C PHE A 57 1.74 -12.15 -12.33
N SER A 58 1.63 -11.15 -11.49
CA SER A 58 1.45 -9.76 -11.88
C SER A 58 2.46 -8.89 -11.15
N VAL A 59 2.93 -7.88 -11.85
CA VAL A 59 3.80 -6.83 -11.31
C VAL A 59 3.09 -5.49 -11.45
N GLY A 60 3.35 -4.59 -10.56
CA GLY A 60 2.66 -3.31 -10.57
C GLY A 60 3.49 -2.21 -9.93
N ALA A 61 2.97 -1.02 -10.04
CA ALA A 61 3.45 0.14 -9.32
C ALA A 61 2.26 0.90 -8.74
N GLY A 62 2.46 1.48 -7.58
CA GLY A 62 1.40 2.18 -6.88
C GLY A 62 1.89 3.33 -6.04
N THR A 63 0.92 4.11 -5.63
CA THR A 63 1.10 5.20 -4.69
C THR A 63 -0.04 5.21 -3.69
N GLY A 64 0.07 6.01 -2.67
CA GLY A 64 -0.98 6.10 -1.67
C GLY A 64 -0.74 7.19 -0.65
N VAL A 65 -1.51 7.13 0.40
CA VAL A 65 -1.35 7.98 1.57
C VAL A 65 -1.39 7.09 2.80
N SER A 66 -0.36 7.17 3.60
CA SER A 66 -0.28 6.48 4.89
C SER A 66 -0.31 7.52 6.00
N CYS A 67 -1.38 7.50 6.78
CA CYS A 67 -1.55 8.36 7.94
C CYS A 67 -1.10 7.60 9.18
N TYR A 68 0.13 7.84 9.58
CA TYR A 68 0.66 7.51 10.91
C TYR A 68 0.55 8.77 11.81
N GLU A 69 1.47 8.98 12.72
CA GLU A 69 1.63 10.28 13.38
C GLU A 69 1.90 11.41 12.37
N LYS A 70 2.49 11.07 11.23
CA LYS A 70 2.75 11.96 10.09
C LYS A 70 2.20 11.34 8.81
N THR A 71 1.72 12.20 7.92
CA THR A 71 1.24 11.77 6.61
C THR A 71 2.44 11.48 5.72
N LEU A 72 2.45 10.30 5.13
CA LEU A 72 3.48 9.82 4.21
C LEU A 72 2.85 9.47 2.87
N VAL A 73 3.57 9.75 1.81
CA VAL A 73 3.18 9.40 0.44
C VAL A 73 4.14 8.32 -0.06
N PRO A 74 3.75 7.04 0.00
CA PRO A 74 4.56 5.95 -0.52
C PRO A 74 4.49 5.88 -2.05
N LEU A 75 5.64 5.64 -2.67
CA LEU A 75 5.77 5.19 -4.04
C LEU A 75 6.41 3.80 -4.00
N PHE A 76 5.74 2.80 -4.56
CA PHE A 76 6.17 1.41 -4.43
C PHE A 76 5.94 0.60 -5.70
N ALA A 77 6.78 -0.39 -5.89
CA ALA A 77 6.55 -1.49 -6.83
C ALA A 77 5.87 -2.64 -6.06
N ASP A 78 4.96 -3.33 -6.73
CA ASP A 78 4.21 -4.45 -6.18
C ASP A 78 4.36 -5.68 -7.06
N ALA A 79 4.54 -6.83 -6.43
CA ALA A 79 4.56 -8.13 -7.09
C ALA A 79 3.51 -9.02 -6.42
N LYS A 80 2.62 -9.60 -7.21
CA LYS A 80 1.54 -10.45 -6.75
C LYS A 80 1.58 -11.81 -7.43
N PHE A 81 1.49 -12.87 -6.64
CA PHE A 81 1.47 -14.24 -7.10
C PHE A 81 0.20 -14.95 -6.64
N LEU A 82 -0.60 -15.46 -7.58
CA LEU A 82 -1.81 -16.23 -7.30
C LEU A 82 -1.42 -17.68 -6.98
N LEU A 83 -1.73 -18.12 -5.78
CA LEU A 83 -1.40 -19.47 -5.29
C LEU A 83 -2.23 -20.54 -6.01
N THR A 84 -3.42 -20.19 -6.49
CA THR A 84 -4.34 -21.10 -7.17
C THR A 84 -4.72 -20.53 -8.54
N ARG A 85 -5.23 -21.37 -9.44
CA ARG A 85 -5.88 -20.89 -10.67
C ARG A 85 -7.05 -20.00 -10.32
N ARG A 86 -7.27 -18.95 -11.11
CA ARG A 86 -8.36 -17.99 -10.89
C ARG A 86 -9.70 -18.74 -10.80
N ARG A 87 -10.34 -18.61 -9.66
CA ARG A 87 -11.69 -19.09 -9.34
C ARG A 87 -12.43 -17.95 -8.64
N SER A 88 -13.68 -18.22 -8.26
CA SER A 88 -14.47 -17.25 -7.46
C SER A 88 -13.70 -16.81 -6.19
N PHE A 89 -12.91 -17.71 -5.61
CA PHE A 89 -12.07 -17.47 -4.45
C PHE A 89 -10.63 -17.85 -4.79
N THR A 90 -9.73 -16.88 -4.78
CA THR A 90 -8.34 -17.07 -5.21
C THR A 90 -7.38 -16.51 -4.16
N PRO A 91 -6.67 -17.36 -3.41
CA PRO A 91 -5.62 -16.92 -2.50
C PRO A 91 -4.40 -16.43 -3.28
N TYR A 92 -3.74 -15.40 -2.73
CA TYR A 92 -2.54 -14.83 -3.31
C TYR A 92 -1.52 -14.44 -2.26
N ALA A 93 -0.26 -14.38 -2.66
CA ALA A 93 0.83 -13.78 -1.93
C ALA A 93 1.32 -12.55 -2.70
N GLY A 94 1.64 -11.49 -1.99
CA GLY A 94 2.16 -10.26 -2.58
C GLY A 94 3.31 -9.70 -1.77
N CYS A 95 4.10 -8.86 -2.42
CA CYS A 95 5.14 -8.09 -1.76
C CYS A 95 5.26 -6.73 -2.44
N ALA A 96 5.07 -5.67 -1.67
CA ALA A 96 5.31 -4.31 -2.13
C ALA A 96 6.60 -3.78 -1.51
N ALA A 97 7.45 -3.18 -2.34
CA ALA A 97 8.69 -2.54 -1.93
C ALA A 97 8.80 -1.15 -2.55
N GLY A 98 9.23 -0.17 -1.77
CA GLY A 98 9.29 1.20 -2.25
C GLY A 98 9.89 2.18 -1.26
N TYR A 99 9.60 3.43 -1.48
CA TYR A 99 10.05 4.53 -0.65
C TYR A 99 8.87 5.43 -0.30
N ALA A 100 8.73 5.77 0.98
CA ALA A 100 7.71 6.68 1.45
C ALA A 100 8.30 8.07 1.63
N PHE A 101 7.72 9.04 0.97
CA PHE A 101 8.12 10.45 1.06
C PHE A 101 7.32 11.15 2.15
N ALA A 102 7.99 11.94 2.96
CA ALA A 102 7.34 12.84 3.91
C ALA A 102 7.18 14.22 3.26
N PRO A 103 5.97 14.76 3.08
CA PRO A 103 5.77 16.07 2.46
C PRO A 103 6.20 17.24 3.37
N ARG A 104 6.51 16.98 4.64
CA ARG A 104 7.00 17.99 5.59
C ARG A 104 8.50 17.92 5.75
N ARG A 105 9.15 19.10 5.90
CA ARG A 105 10.61 19.26 6.04
C ARG A 105 11.21 18.64 7.32
N ASP A 106 10.39 18.25 8.28
CA ASP A 106 10.84 17.73 9.59
C ASP A 106 11.01 16.20 9.64
N ALA A 107 10.82 15.51 8.53
CA ALA A 107 11.01 14.07 8.44
C ALA A 107 11.52 13.72 7.05
N ASN A 108 12.58 12.92 7.00
CA ASN A 108 13.01 12.27 5.78
C ASN A 108 12.16 11.03 5.56
N GLY A 109 11.83 10.77 4.30
CA GLY A 109 11.17 9.53 3.92
C GLY A 109 12.06 8.32 4.18
N GLY A 110 11.51 7.13 4.01
CA GLY A 110 12.28 5.92 4.23
C GLY A 110 11.77 4.72 3.44
N LEU A 111 12.54 3.63 3.55
CA LEU A 111 12.24 2.39 2.88
C LEU A 111 10.92 1.80 3.39
N LEU A 112 10.09 1.37 2.43
CA LEU A 112 8.84 0.65 2.66
C LEU A 112 9.00 -0.79 2.14
N LEU A 113 8.68 -1.76 2.98
CA LEU A 113 8.55 -3.16 2.59
C LEU A 113 7.26 -3.72 3.18
N ASN A 114 6.41 -4.33 2.34
CA ASN A 114 5.11 -4.84 2.76
C ASN A 114 4.82 -6.20 2.11
N PRO A 115 5.32 -7.31 2.68
CA PRO A 115 4.84 -8.64 2.34
C PRO A 115 3.41 -8.83 2.83
N GLU A 116 2.56 -9.45 2.00
CA GLU A 116 1.16 -9.69 2.30
C GLU A 116 0.65 -11.03 1.77
N LEU A 117 -0.31 -11.56 2.47
CA LEU A 117 -1.11 -12.70 2.05
C LEU A 117 -2.56 -12.28 1.99
N GLY A 118 -3.26 -12.67 0.96
CA GLY A 118 -4.64 -12.25 0.79
C GLY A 118 -5.46 -13.22 -0.04
N VAL A 119 -6.70 -12.83 -0.17
CA VAL A 119 -7.71 -13.58 -0.91
C VAL A 119 -8.47 -12.61 -1.81
N GLN A 120 -8.66 -13.00 -3.04
CA GLN A 120 -9.49 -12.29 -4.00
C GLN A 120 -10.79 -13.05 -4.24
N TYR A 121 -11.91 -12.34 -4.21
CA TYR A 121 -13.24 -12.85 -4.53
C TYR A 121 -13.74 -12.19 -5.81
N ALA A 122 -14.00 -13.00 -6.85
CA ALA A 122 -14.51 -12.52 -8.14
C ALA A 122 -16.00 -12.22 -8.04
N LEU A 123 -16.39 -10.97 -8.30
CA LEU A 123 -17.79 -10.58 -8.49
C LEU A 123 -18.21 -10.76 -9.95
N ARG A 124 -19.53 -10.81 -10.19
CA ARG A 124 -20.11 -11.05 -11.52
C ARG A 124 -19.80 -9.97 -12.56
N CYS A 125 -19.40 -8.79 -12.13
CA CYS A 125 -19.15 -7.61 -12.99
C CYS A 125 -17.68 -7.45 -13.43
N GLY A 126 -16.83 -8.48 -13.33
CA GLY A 126 -15.40 -8.34 -13.63
C GLY A 126 -14.59 -7.64 -12.53
N VAL A 127 -15.24 -7.18 -11.50
CA VAL A 127 -14.62 -6.58 -10.31
C VAL A 127 -14.25 -7.68 -9.32
N HIS A 128 -13.09 -7.60 -8.72
CA HIS A 128 -12.67 -8.50 -7.66
C HIS A 128 -12.55 -7.75 -6.34
N LEU A 129 -13.20 -8.24 -5.31
CA LEU A 129 -12.91 -7.81 -3.94
C LEU A 129 -11.69 -8.55 -3.44
N PHE A 130 -10.83 -7.89 -2.69
CA PHE A 130 -9.74 -8.58 -2.03
C PHE A 130 -9.61 -8.15 -0.57
N PHE A 131 -9.19 -9.11 0.22
CA PHE A 131 -8.82 -8.94 1.60
C PHE A 131 -7.40 -9.45 1.79
N ALA A 132 -6.54 -8.67 2.44
CA ALA A 132 -5.16 -9.04 2.69
C ALA A 132 -4.73 -8.71 4.11
N ALA A 133 -3.87 -9.56 4.63
CA ALA A 133 -3.13 -9.32 5.85
C ALA A 133 -1.65 -9.32 5.52
N GLY A 134 -0.91 -8.33 6.01
CA GLY A 134 0.50 -8.20 5.73
C GLY A 134 1.27 -7.54 6.86
N TYR A 135 2.58 -7.63 6.76
CA TYR A 135 3.50 -6.94 7.66
C TYR A 135 4.12 -5.77 6.92
N GLU A 136 3.96 -4.58 7.43
CA GLU A 136 4.57 -3.37 6.87
C GLU A 136 5.77 -2.98 7.71
N LEU A 137 6.94 -3.00 7.09
CA LEU A 137 8.16 -2.45 7.64
C LEU A 137 8.40 -1.10 7.00
N GLN A 138 8.34 -0.04 7.80
CA GLN A 138 8.64 1.31 7.36
C GLN A 138 9.80 1.88 8.17
N ARG A 139 10.86 2.27 7.49
CA ARG A 139 11.96 3.02 8.09
C ARG A 139 11.73 4.51 7.87
N LEU A 140 11.89 5.29 8.92
CA LEU A 140 11.77 6.74 8.92
C LEU A 140 13.01 7.32 9.58
N GLU A 141 13.58 8.35 8.99
CA GLU A 141 14.60 9.15 9.63
C GLU A 141 13.95 10.44 10.17
N ARG A 142 14.01 10.62 11.48
CA ARG A 142 13.54 11.82 12.14
C ARG A 142 14.73 12.67 12.52
N LEU A 143 14.77 13.90 12.01
CA LEU A 143 15.74 14.91 12.45
C LEU A 143 15.23 15.51 13.77
N ARG A 144 15.93 15.24 14.86
CA ARG A 144 15.72 15.94 16.13
C ARG A 144 16.75 17.06 16.24
N LYS A 145 16.26 18.31 16.32
CA LYS A 145 17.05 19.46 16.70
C LYS A 145 17.01 19.61 18.20
N TYR A 146 18.16 19.52 18.82
CA TYR A 146 18.36 19.95 20.21
C TYR A 146 18.91 21.39 20.19
N GLU A 147 18.07 22.34 20.56
CA GLU A 147 18.51 23.72 20.80
C GLU A 147 18.94 23.83 22.28
N GLY A 148 20.23 23.67 22.52
CA GLY A 148 20.84 24.05 23.78
C GLY A 148 21.35 25.47 23.69
N CYS A 149 21.44 26.20 24.83
CA CYS A 149 21.88 27.59 24.89
C CYS A 149 23.28 27.88 24.29
N TRP A 150 24.10 26.87 23.97
CA TRP A 150 25.46 27.02 23.51
C TRP A 150 25.87 26.21 22.28
N PHE A 151 25.03 25.26 21.84
CA PHE A 151 25.26 24.54 20.58
C PHE A 151 23.93 23.87 20.09
N SER A 152 23.75 23.82 18.80
CA SER A 152 22.70 23.05 18.17
C SER A 152 23.30 21.76 17.60
N ALA A 153 22.80 20.63 18.02
CA ALA A 153 23.18 19.34 17.47
C ALA A 153 21.95 18.73 16.76
N GLU A 154 22.13 18.36 15.49
CA GLU A 154 21.14 17.59 14.74
C GLU A 154 21.53 16.11 14.80
N PHE A 155 20.65 15.30 15.37
CA PHE A 155 20.79 13.84 15.36
C PHE A 155 19.70 13.23 14.48
N ALA A 156 20.11 12.40 13.52
CA ALA A 156 19.20 11.56 12.76
C ALA A 156 18.84 10.32 13.59
N GLU A 157 17.62 10.27 14.10
CA GLU A 157 17.10 9.11 14.78
C GLU A 157 16.39 8.20 13.74
N GLN A 158 16.92 6.99 13.55
CA GLN A 158 16.29 6.01 12.67
C GLN A 158 15.18 5.29 13.44
N LEU A 159 13.94 5.55 13.06
CA LEU A 159 12.79 4.84 13.59
C LEU A 159 12.37 3.77 12.58
N SER A 160 12.28 2.53 13.05
CA SER A 160 11.69 1.44 12.29
C SER A 160 10.30 1.13 12.85
N HIS A 161 9.26 1.36 12.04
CA HIS A 161 7.90 1.00 12.39
C HIS A 161 7.54 -0.34 11.76
N GLY A 162 7.32 -1.34 12.59
CA GLY A 162 6.73 -2.61 12.20
C GLY A 162 5.23 -2.59 12.50
N THR A 163 4.40 -2.81 11.51
CA THR A 163 2.94 -2.77 11.62
C THR A 163 2.33 -4.00 10.99
N LEU A 164 1.44 -4.67 11.71
CA LEU A 164 0.55 -5.67 11.11
C LEU A 164 -0.61 -4.93 10.45
N LEU A 165 -0.72 -5.05 9.13
CA LEU A 165 -1.67 -4.31 8.32
C LEU A 165 -2.75 -5.23 7.78
N LEU A 166 -4.00 -4.81 7.93
CA LEU A 166 -5.16 -5.44 7.31
C LEU A 166 -5.69 -4.51 6.22
N LYS A 167 -5.88 -5.04 5.02
CA LYS A 167 -6.32 -4.29 3.84
C LYS A 167 -7.58 -4.90 3.25
N VAL A 168 -8.47 -4.05 2.80
CA VAL A 168 -9.60 -4.42 1.95
C VAL A 168 -9.60 -3.52 0.73
N GLY A 169 -9.94 -4.07 -0.41
CA GLY A 169 -9.94 -3.28 -1.64
C GLY A 169 -10.66 -3.93 -2.79
N VAL A 170 -10.69 -3.21 -3.88
CA VAL A 170 -11.27 -3.63 -5.16
C VAL A 170 -10.21 -3.64 -6.24
N LEU A 171 -10.29 -4.63 -7.12
CA LEU A 171 -9.46 -4.78 -8.30
C LEU A 171 -10.39 -4.83 -9.51
N PHE A 172 -10.09 -4.07 -10.53
CA PHE A 172 -10.83 -3.94 -11.79
C PHE A 172 -9.91 -3.79 -12.99
#